data_ec7be008aab604de2e8c753c77c47b9c
#
_entry.id   ec7be008aab604de2e8c753c77c47b9c
#
_cell.length_a   1.000
_cell.length_b   1.000
_cell.length_c   1.000
_cell.angle_alpha   90.00
_cell.angle_beta   90.00
_cell.angle_gamma   90.00
#
_symmetry.space_group_name_H-M   'P 1'
#
loop_
_entity.id
_entity.type
_entity.pdbx_description
1 polymer ?
#
loop_
_entity_poly.entity_id
_entity_poly.type
_entity_poly.pdbx_seq_one_letter_code
_entity_poly.pdbx_strand_id
1 'polypeptide(L)'
;YEQRYISDRLDTLVTDAQISEYYMSHQDDFVLQRPVMKVRFVDVMKDSPNKDHVLKMISSDEFDEFHRTDSITVSSALRYFDNSDVWMDARDLAAEFGVDYSQMLSAMKDNMIKIEPEGRGDLLAAYVCDIRRSGVAPLEFCAAEIRDILLSARKHALVKGLERDLLETALENRQFVIY
;
A
#
# COMPACT_ATOMS: atom_id res chain seq x y z
N TYR A 1 -5.73 -11.36 31.83
CA TYR A 1 -4.61 -12.28 31.95
C TYR A 1 -4.02 -12.61 30.55
N GLU A 2 -4.84 -13.07 29.61
CA GLU A 2 -4.44 -13.46 28.26
C GLU A 2 -3.73 -12.33 27.50
N GLN A 3 -4.28 -11.12 27.48
CA GLN A 3 -3.68 -9.95 26.80
C GLN A 3 -2.29 -9.64 27.33
N ARG A 4 -2.10 -9.70 28.64
CA ARG A 4 -0.79 -9.46 29.26
C ARG A 4 0.21 -10.56 28.95
N TYR A 5 -0.24 -11.81 28.96
CA TYR A 5 0.58 -12.97 28.58
C TYR A 5 1.09 -12.86 27.15
N ILE A 6 0.22 -12.43 26.20
CA ILE A 6 0.57 -12.22 24.80
C ILE A 6 1.52 -11.04 24.68
N SER A 7 1.20 -9.89 25.30
CA SER A 7 2.01 -8.68 25.23
C SER A 7 3.46 -8.89 25.71
N ASP A 8 3.65 -9.69 26.76
CA ASP A 8 4.95 -9.94 27.35
C ASP A 8 5.80 -10.98 26.57
N ARG A 9 5.18 -11.78 25.70
CA ARG A 9 5.85 -12.91 25.01
C ARG A 9 5.77 -12.88 23.49
N LEU A 10 4.94 -12.01 22.91
CA LEU A 10 4.83 -11.90 21.46
C LEU A 10 6.08 -11.26 20.90
N ASP A 11 6.85 -12.03 20.12
CA ASP A 11 7.90 -11.48 19.28
C ASP A 11 7.25 -10.74 18.09
N THR A 12 7.32 -9.42 18.13
CA THR A 12 6.77 -8.52 17.10
C THR A 12 7.75 -8.26 15.96
N LEU A 13 9.00 -8.72 16.07
CA LEU A 13 9.99 -8.55 15.02
C LEU A 13 9.75 -9.54 13.88
N VAL A 14 9.29 -9.04 12.74
CA VAL A 14 9.20 -9.79 11.49
C VAL A 14 10.28 -9.29 10.54
N THR A 15 11.19 -10.17 10.14
CA THR A 15 12.31 -9.82 9.24
C THR A 15 11.87 -9.89 7.77
N ASP A 16 12.58 -9.16 6.90
CA ASP A 16 12.35 -9.20 5.46
C ASP A 16 12.58 -10.60 4.87
N ALA A 17 13.51 -11.38 5.47
CA ALA A 17 13.71 -12.77 5.08
C ALA A 17 12.47 -13.64 5.34
N GLN A 18 11.81 -13.46 6.48
CA GLN A 18 10.55 -14.17 6.80
C GLN A 18 9.40 -13.77 5.87
N ILE A 19 9.32 -12.49 5.54
CA ILE A 19 8.33 -11.97 4.58
C ILE A 19 8.58 -12.60 3.20
N SER A 20 9.82 -12.61 2.73
CA SER A 20 10.20 -13.18 1.43
C SER A 20 9.94 -14.69 1.36
N GLU A 21 10.28 -15.43 2.42
CA GLU A 21 10.02 -16.88 2.51
C GLU A 21 8.53 -17.20 2.46
N TYR A 22 7.73 -16.46 3.23
CA TYR A 22 6.27 -16.62 3.22
C TYR A 22 5.69 -16.32 1.83
N TYR A 23 6.09 -15.20 1.22
CA TYR A 23 5.65 -14.81 -0.11
C TYR A 23 6.00 -15.89 -1.16
N MET A 24 7.21 -16.40 -1.17
CA MET A 24 7.66 -17.42 -2.13
C MET A 24 6.85 -18.72 -2.02
N SER A 25 6.43 -19.09 -0.82
CA SER A 25 5.67 -20.31 -0.56
C SER A 25 4.14 -20.15 -0.75
N HIS A 26 3.63 -18.91 -0.85
CA HIS A 26 2.20 -18.61 -0.91
C HIS A 26 1.84 -17.65 -2.06
N GLN A 27 2.57 -17.69 -3.18
CA GLN A 27 2.36 -16.77 -4.31
C GLN A 27 0.93 -16.81 -4.86
N ASP A 28 0.29 -17.97 -4.82
CA ASP A 28 -1.08 -18.16 -5.30
C ASP A 28 -2.12 -17.38 -4.46
N ASP A 29 -1.78 -17.02 -3.22
CA ASP A 29 -2.65 -16.24 -2.35
C ASP A 29 -2.59 -14.73 -2.67
N PHE A 30 -1.54 -14.29 -3.37
CA PHE A 30 -1.26 -12.89 -3.69
C PHE A 30 -1.52 -12.53 -5.15
N VAL A 31 -2.59 -13.06 -5.73
CA VAL A 31 -2.96 -12.74 -7.12
C VAL A 31 -3.73 -11.42 -7.17
N LEU A 32 -3.24 -10.50 -8.02
CA LEU A 32 -3.85 -9.19 -8.22
C LEU A 32 -5.29 -9.30 -8.73
N GLN A 33 -6.21 -8.72 -7.99
CA GLN A 33 -7.61 -8.55 -8.39
C GLN A 33 -7.82 -7.28 -9.24
N ARG A 34 -6.93 -6.32 -9.12
CA ARG A 34 -6.87 -5.06 -9.83
C ARG A 34 -5.42 -4.68 -10.11
N PRO A 35 -5.18 -3.80 -11.10
CA PRO A 35 -3.83 -3.27 -11.32
C PRO A 35 -3.27 -2.56 -10.08
N VAL A 36 -1.97 -2.68 -9.89
CA VAL A 36 -1.19 -1.85 -8.97
C VAL A 36 -0.21 -1.00 -9.76
N MET A 37 0.09 0.19 -9.27
CA MET A 37 0.87 1.20 -10.00
C MET A 37 1.81 1.93 -9.07
N LYS A 38 2.92 2.38 -9.64
CA LYS A 38 3.81 3.38 -9.05
C LYS A 38 3.60 4.69 -9.79
N VAL A 39 3.31 5.77 -9.08
CA VAL A 39 2.87 7.01 -9.73
C VAL A 39 3.43 8.26 -9.07
N ARG A 40 3.52 9.33 -9.85
CA ARG A 40 3.65 10.70 -9.38
C ARG A 40 2.37 11.45 -9.72
N PHE A 41 1.73 12.02 -8.71
CA PHE A 41 0.44 12.69 -8.85
C PHE A 41 0.56 14.19 -8.59
N VAL A 42 -0.20 14.97 -9.33
CA VAL A 42 -0.32 16.42 -9.13
C VAL A 42 -1.74 16.90 -9.37
N ASP A 43 -2.14 17.87 -8.57
CA ASP A 43 -3.33 18.70 -8.75
C ASP A 43 -2.85 20.13 -9.04
N VAL A 44 -3.23 20.69 -10.18
CA VAL A 44 -2.80 22.01 -10.63
C VAL A 44 -3.96 22.80 -11.22
N MET A 45 -4.00 24.11 -10.98
CA MET A 45 -5.00 24.98 -11.61
C MET A 45 -4.87 24.94 -13.14
N LYS A 46 -6.02 24.80 -13.84
CA LYS A 46 -6.07 24.79 -15.32
C LYS A 46 -5.46 26.03 -15.95
N ASP A 47 -5.67 27.18 -15.30
CA ASP A 47 -5.22 28.49 -15.78
C ASP A 47 -3.80 28.83 -15.28
N SER A 48 -3.14 27.92 -14.55
CA SER A 48 -1.78 28.17 -14.11
C SER A 48 -0.83 28.31 -15.29
N PRO A 49 -0.05 29.41 -15.37
CA PRO A 49 0.94 29.59 -16.42
C PRO A 49 2.05 28.54 -16.39
N ASN A 50 2.21 27.86 -15.24
CA ASN A 50 3.24 26.86 -15.03
C ASN A 50 2.70 25.42 -15.22
N LYS A 51 1.42 25.23 -15.58
CA LYS A 51 0.80 23.92 -15.72
C LYS A 51 1.60 22.94 -16.57
N ASP A 52 2.00 23.36 -17.76
CA ASP A 52 2.73 22.49 -18.69
C ASP A 52 4.14 22.14 -18.17
N HIS A 53 4.77 23.06 -17.46
CA HIS A 53 6.02 22.83 -16.77
C HIS A 53 5.84 21.75 -15.68
N VAL A 54 4.84 21.89 -14.82
CA VAL A 54 4.52 20.93 -13.76
C VAL A 54 4.23 19.52 -14.35
N LEU A 55 3.42 19.44 -15.41
CA LEU A 55 3.12 18.16 -16.08
C LEU A 55 4.37 17.52 -16.71
N LYS A 56 5.27 18.31 -17.26
CA LYS A 56 6.54 17.82 -17.79
C LYS A 56 7.43 17.30 -16.67
N MET A 57 7.44 17.97 -15.54
CA MET A 57 8.26 17.59 -14.38
C MET A 57 7.86 16.24 -13.78
N ILE A 58 6.58 15.98 -13.55
CA ILE A 58 6.14 14.69 -13.00
C ILE A 58 6.46 13.51 -13.92
N SER A 59 6.67 13.74 -15.22
CA SER A 59 7.05 12.72 -16.22
C SER A 59 8.55 12.61 -16.46
N SER A 60 9.36 13.43 -15.79
CA SER A 60 10.82 13.43 -15.96
C SER A 60 11.48 12.32 -15.14
N ASP A 61 12.49 11.67 -15.70
CA ASP A 61 13.35 10.73 -14.96
C ASP A 61 14.24 11.45 -13.93
N GLU A 62 14.40 12.77 -14.07
CA GLU A 62 15.15 13.63 -13.15
C GLU A 62 14.26 14.27 -12.07
N PHE A 63 13.06 13.74 -11.87
CA PHE A 63 12.06 14.33 -10.96
C PHE A 63 12.59 14.60 -9.55
N ASP A 64 13.36 13.67 -9.00
CA ASP A 64 13.92 13.81 -7.64
C ASP A 64 14.88 14.97 -7.50
N GLU A 65 15.70 15.23 -8.51
CA GLU A 65 16.63 16.35 -8.52
C GLU A 65 15.89 17.68 -8.71
N PHE A 66 14.94 17.73 -9.63
CA PHE A 66 14.10 18.90 -9.87
C PHE A 66 13.20 19.22 -8.69
N HIS A 67 12.61 18.20 -8.05
CA HIS A 67 11.74 18.39 -6.88
C HIS A 67 12.46 19.10 -5.72
N ARG A 68 13.76 18.88 -5.57
CA ARG A 68 14.57 19.56 -4.54
C ARG A 68 14.93 21.00 -4.91
N THR A 69 14.97 21.33 -6.19
CA THR A 69 15.49 22.60 -6.71
C THR A 69 14.42 23.48 -7.37
N ASP A 70 13.33 22.89 -7.87
CA ASP A 70 12.28 23.61 -8.58
C ASP A 70 11.14 24.07 -7.66
N SER A 71 11.32 25.27 -7.09
CA SER A 71 10.29 25.94 -6.30
C SER A 71 9.02 26.28 -7.11
N ILE A 72 9.10 26.36 -8.44
CA ILE A 72 7.96 26.67 -9.31
C ILE A 72 6.97 25.53 -9.33
N THR A 73 7.43 24.28 -9.48
CA THR A 73 6.57 23.10 -9.45
C THR A 73 5.86 22.98 -8.11
N VAL A 74 6.58 23.10 -7.02
CA VAL A 74 6.02 23.00 -5.66
C VAL A 74 5.02 24.12 -5.37
N SER A 75 5.32 25.37 -5.78
CA SER A 75 4.45 26.51 -5.52
C SER A 75 3.22 26.59 -6.43
N SER A 76 3.27 25.93 -7.60
CA SER A 76 2.18 25.93 -8.59
C SER A 76 1.22 24.73 -8.44
N ALA A 77 1.63 23.68 -7.74
CA ALA A 77 0.77 22.54 -7.42
C ALA A 77 -0.11 22.86 -6.21
N LEU A 78 -1.41 22.59 -6.32
CA LEU A 78 -2.34 22.65 -5.19
C LEU A 78 -2.09 21.47 -4.23
N ARG A 79 -1.79 20.31 -4.81
CA ARG A 79 -1.45 19.08 -4.10
C ARG A 79 -0.58 18.21 -5.01
N TYR A 80 0.37 17.51 -4.41
CA TYR A 80 1.12 16.49 -5.12
C TYR A 80 1.58 15.39 -4.15
N PHE A 81 1.86 14.20 -4.70
CA PHE A 81 2.59 13.15 -4.00
C PHE A 81 3.45 12.34 -4.98
N ASP A 82 4.53 11.79 -4.46
CA ASP A 82 5.42 10.89 -5.19
C ASP A 82 5.38 9.49 -4.55
N ASN A 83 4.80 8.55 -5.29
CA ASN A 83 4.76 7.13 -5.00
C ASN A 83 5.49 6.35 -6.11
N SER A 84 6.57 6.92 -6.68
CA SER A 84 7.37 6.25 -7.69
C SER A 84 8.09 5.00 -7.17
N ASP A 85 8.31 4.93 -5.85
CA ASP A 85 8.92 3.78 -5.19
C ASP A 85 7.91 2.87 -4.48
N VAL A 86 6.64 3.27 -4.38
CA VAL A 86 5.61 2.57 -3.61
C VAL A 86 4.47 2.11 -4.52
N TRP A 87 4.15 0.82 -4.48
CA TRP A 87 2.99 0.28 -5.15
C TRP A 87 1.70 0.71 -4.46
N MET A 88 0.72 1.17 -5.24
CA MET A 88 -0.63 1.47 -4.78
C MET A 88 -1.68 0.81 -5.66
N ASP A 89 -2.84 0.47 -5.08
CA ASP A 89 -3.97 -0.09 -5.83
C ASP A 89 -4.55 0.96 -6.79
N ALA A 90 -4.93 0.55 -7.99
CA ALA A 90 -5.55 1.44 -8.97
C ALA A 90 -6.84 2.09 -8.46
N ARG A 91 -7.56 1.46 -7.51
CA ARG A 91 -8.74 2.04 -6.87
C ARG A 91 -8.37 3.24 -5.98
N ASP A 92 -7.26 3.14 -5.25
CA ASP A 92 -6.82 4.22 -4.37
C ASP A 92 -6.39 5.44 -5.20
N LEU A 93 -5.66 5.20 -6.30
CA LEU A 93 -5.36 6.28 -7.24
C LEU A 93 -6.62 6.87 -7.89
N ALA A 94 -7.59 6.04 -8.29
CA ALA A 94 -8.85 6.51 -8.88
C ALA A 94 -9.66 7.36 -7.90
N ALA A 95 -9.61 7.05 -6.60
CA ALA A 95 -10.24 7.86 -5.57
C ALA A 95 -9.64 9.29 -5.49
N GLU A 96 -8.33 9.44 -5.75
CA GLU A 96 -7.68 10.75 -5.85
C GLU A 96 -8.22 11.58 -7.02
N PHE A 97 -8.57 10.93 -8.12
CA PHE A 97 -9.21 11.56 -9.28
C PHE A 97 -10.72 11.75 -9.12
N GLY A 98 -11.35 11.12 -8.13
CA GLY A 98 -12.80 11.14 -7.94
C GLY A 98 -13.60 10.37 -9.00
N VAL A 99 -12.98 9.35 -9.62
CA VAL A 99 -13.59 8.53 -10.69
C VAL A 99 -13.44 7.03 -10.40
N ASP A 100 -14.13 6.21 -11.20
CA ASP A 100 -13.90 4.76 -11.17
C ASP A 100 -12.55 4.40 -11.79
N TYR A 101 -11.91 3.33 -11.30
CA TYR A 101 -10.58 2.94 -11.77
C TYR A 101 -10.54 2.54 -13.25
N SER A 102 -11.63 2.00 -13.80
CA SER A 102 -11.70 1.65 -15.22
C SER A 102 -11.78 2.90 -16.10
N GLN A 103 -12.47 3.91 -15.65
CA GLN A 103 -12.51 5.24 -16.29
C GLN A 103 -11.13 5.90 -16.24
N MET A 104 -10.47 5.87 -15.08
CA MET A 104 -9.11 6.38 -14.91
C MET A 104 -8.11 5.69 -15.85
N LEU A 105 -8.14 4.35 -15.91
CA LEU A 105 -7.24 3.59 -16.80
C LEU A 105 -7.51 3.86 -18.27
N SER A 106 -8.78 4.10 -18.66
CA SER A 106 -9.16 4.46 -20.02
C SER A 106 -8.65 5.85 -20.43
N ALA A 107 -8.47 6.75 -19.46
CA ALA A 107 -7.93 8.09 -19.68
C ALA A 107 -6.38 8.10 -19.80
N MET A 108 -5.72 6.98 -19.54
CA MET A 108 -4.26 6.91 -19.59
C MET A 108 -3.76 6.90 -21.04
N LYS A 109 -2.87 7.85 -21.36
CA LYS A 109 -2.14 7.93 -22.64
C LYS A 109 -0.66 8.21 -22.35
N ASP A 110 0.23 7.44 -22.97
CA ASP A 110 1.69 7.61 -22.84
C ASP A 110 2.13 7.68 -21.36
N ASN A 111 1.61 6.75 -20.53
CA ASN A 111 1.81 6.70 -19.08
C ASN A 111 1.31 7.93 -18.29
N MET A 112 0.60 8.86 -18.93
CA MET A 112 0.02 10.02 -18.29
C MET A 112 -1.50 9.88 -18.19
N ILE A 113 -2.03 10.06 -17.00
CA ILE A 113 -3.46 10.17 -16.72
C ILE A 113 -3.77 11.64 -16.50
N LYS A 114 -4.79 12.17 -17.17
CA LYS A 114 -5.25 13.55 -17.01
C LYS A 114 -6.77 13.53 -16.90
N ILE A 115 -7.30 14.08 -15.83
CA ILE A 115 -8.74 14.19 -15.59
C ILE A 115 -9.04 15.60 -15.09
N GLU A 116 -10.04 16.21 -15.71
CA GLU A 116 -10.59 17.49 -15.31
C GLU A 116 -11.91 17.25 -14.57
N PRO A 117 -11.95 17.41 -13.23
CA PRO A 117 -13.18 17.25 -12.49
C PRO A 117 -14.22 18.30 -12.90
N GLU A 118 -15.48 17.88 -13.07
CA GLU A 118 -16.56 18.80 -13.36
C GLU A 118 -16.77 19.82 -12.24
N GLY A 119 -16.98 21.09 -12.60
CA GLY A 119 -17.24 22.17 -11.64
C GLY A 119 -16.03 22.63 -10.84
N ARG A 120 -14.84 22.06 -11.09
CA ARG A 120 -13.56 22.48 -10.50
C ARG A 120 -12.69 23.19 -11.55
N GLY A 121 -11.89 24.11 -11.08
CA GLY A 121 -10.96 24.88 -11.94
C GLY A 121 -9.56 24.25 -12.05
N ASP A 122 -9.40 23.00 -11.60
CA ASP A 122 -8.14 22.27 -11.54
C ASP A 122 -8.05 21.16 -12.59
N LEU A 123 -6.84 20.68 -12.81
CA LEU A 123 -6.46 19.53 -13.59
C LEU A 123 -5.74 18.56 -12.67
N LEU A 124 -6.27 17.36 -12.54
CA LEU A 124 -5.61 16.25 -11.86
C LEU A 124 -4.80 15.46 -12.88
N ALA A 125 -3.54 15.21 -12.57
CA ALA A 125 -2.67 14.42 -13.44
C ALA A 125 -1.84 13.43 -12.63
N ALA A 126 -1.58 12.26 -13.22
CA ALA A 126 -0.62 11.30 -12.69
C ALA A 126 0.25 10.75 -13.80
N TYR A 127 1.54 10.68 -13.54
CA TYR A 127 2.49 9.93 -14.37
C TYR A 127 2.71 8.55 -13.79
N VAL A 128 2.48 7.53 -14.59
CA VAL A 128 2.61 6.12 -14.20
C VAL A 128 4.05 5.68 -14.48
N CYS A 129 4.84 5.56 -13.41
CA CYS A 129 6.24 5.13 -13.48
C CYS A 129 6.33 3.63 -13.76
N ASP A 130 5.42 2.84 -13.15
CA ASP A 130 5.33 1.40 -13.36
C ASP A 130 3.88 0.94 -13.14
N ILE A 131 3.49 -0.15 -13.82
CA ILE A 131 2.15 -0.74 -13.70
C ILE A 131 2.21 -2.26 -13.82
N ARG A 132 1.61 -2.95 -12.85
CA ARG A 132 1.34 -4.39 -12.93
C ARG A 132 -0.16 -4.61 -13.02
N ARG A 133 -0.62 -5.10 -14.17
CA ARG A 133 -2.05 -5.24 -14.48
C ARG A 133 -2.69 -6.51 -13.95
N SER A 134 -1.90 -7.59 -13.84
CA SER A 134 -2.39 -8.92 -13.44
C SER A 134 -1.22 -9.82 -13.02
N GLY A 135 -1.54 -10.99 -12.51
CA GLY A 135 -0.58 -11.98 -12.02
C GLY A 135 -0.31 -11.82 -10.52
N VAL A 136 0.80 -12.36 -10.06
CA VAL A 136 1.19 -12.26 -8.65
C VAL A 136 1.57 -10.83 -8.32
N ALA A 137 1.04 -10.29 -7.22
CA ALA A 137 1.34 -8.95 -6.74
C ALA A 137 2.83 -8.82 -6.38
N PRO A 138 3.45 -7.65 -6.56
CA PRO A 138 4.83 -7.43 -6.14
C PRO A 138 5.00 -7.67 -4.63
N LEU A 139 6.16 -8.22 -4.23
CA LEU A 139 6.47 -8.48 -2.82
C LEU A 139 6.31 -7.22 -1.96
N GLU A 140 6.78 -6.09 -2.46
CA GLU A 140 6.72 -4.81 -1.75
C GLU A 140 5.28 -4.36 -1.49
N PHE A 141 4.35 -4.70 -2.39
CA PHE A 141 2.92 -4.43 -2.21
C PHE A 141 2.30 -5.31 -1.12
N CYS A 142 2.72 -6.58 -1.04
CA CYS A 142 2.19 -7.56 -0.09
C CYS A 142 2.90 -7.54 1.27
N ALA A 143 4.06 -6.89 1.40
CA ALA A 143 4.92 -7.01 2.56
C ALA A 143 4.24 -6.65 3.90
N ALA A 144 3.40 -5.62 3.91
CA ALA A 144 2.66 -5.22 5.10
C ALA A 144 1.61 -6.28 5.50
N GLU A 145 0.85 -6.79 4.53
CA GLU A 145 -0.14 -7.86 4.74
C GLU A 145 0.53 -9.14 5.25
N ILE A 146 1.64 -9.55 4.64
CA ILE A 146 2.40 -10.73 5.07
C ILE A 146 2.91 -10.55 6.51
N ARG A 147 3.39 -9.37 6.87
CA ARG A 147 3.81 -9.07 8.24
C ARG A 147 2.66 -9.28 9.22
N ASP A 148 1.47 -8.79 8.89
CA ASP A 148 0.28 -8.94 9.74
C ASP A 148 -0.17 -10.40 9.86
N ILE A 149 -0.08 -11.16 8.77
CA ILE A 149 -0.36 -12.61 8.76
C ILE A 149 0.62 -13.34 9.70
N LEU A 150 1.91 -13.08 9.60
CA LEU A 150 2.94 -13.71 10.43
C LEU A 150 2.76 -13.35 11.91
N LEU A 151 2.45 -12.10 12.23
CA LEU A 151 2.19 -11.66 13.59
C LEU A 151 0.91 -12.31 14.15
N SER A 152 -0.14 -12.41 13.35
CA SER A 152 -1.39 -13.08 13.72
C SER A 152 -1.17 -14.57 13.98
N ALA A 153 -0.37 -15.24 13.16
CA ALA A 153 -0.02 -16.64 13.35
C ALA A 153 0.77 -16.85 14.65
N ARG A 154 1.74 -15.99 14.96
CA ARG A 154 2.49 -16.04 16.25
C ARG A 154 1.57 -15.84 17.45
N LYS A 155 0.66 -14.85 17.36
CA LYS A 155 -0.33 -14.60 18.41
C LYS A 155 -1.22 -15.81 18.65
N HIS A 156 -1.74 -16.43 17.59
CA HIS A 156 -2.56 -17.65 17.69
C HIS A 156 -1.80 -18.81 18.31
N ALA A 157 -0.54 -19.01 17.96
CA ALA A 157 0.31 -20.05 18.55
C ALA A 157 0.51 -19.85 20.05
N LEU A 158 0.71 -18.59 20.50
CA LEU A 158 0.83 -18.26 21.92
C LEU A 158 -0.48 -18.52 22.70
N VAL A 159 -1.63 -18.15 22.13
CA VAL A 159 -2.94 -18.41 22.76
C VAL A 159 -3.18 -19.90 22.92
N LYS A 160 -2.97 -20.70 21.86
CA LYS A 160 -3.10 -22.16 21.92
C LYS A 160 -2.14 -22.80 22.91
N GLY A 161 -0.91 -22.30 23.02
CA GLY A 161 0.05 -22.72 24.03
C GLY A 161 -0.47 -22.47 25.45
N LEU A 162 -0.96 -21.25 25.71
CA LEU A 162 -1.53 -20.88 27.00
C LEU A 162 -2.75 -21.76 27.38
N GLU A 163 -3.67 -21.98 26.44
CA GLU A 163 -4.84 -22.84 26.66
C GLU A 163 -4.42 -24.25 27.02
N ARG A 164 -3.44 -24.82 26.31
CA ARG A 164 -2.92 -26.18 26.62
C ARG A 164 -2.26 -26.21 27.99
N ASP A 165 -1.41 -25.26 28.34
CA ASP A 165 -0.72 -25.18 29.62
C ASP A 165 -1.73 -25.08 30.80
N LEU A 166 -2.79 -24.29 30.61
CA LEU A 166 -3.87 -24.16 31.59
C LEU A 166 -4.66 -25.47 31.76
N LEU A 167 -4.95 -26.17 30.65
CA LEU A 167 -5.61 -27.48 30.70
C LEU A 167 -4.76 -28.53 31.41
N GLU A 168 -3.47 -28.61 31.08
CA GLU A 168 -2.52 -29.52 31.73
C GLU A 168 -2.43 -29.24 33.24
N THR A 169 -2.30 -27.99 33.64
CA THR A 169 -2.26 -27.55 35.04
C THR A 169 -3.55 -27.90 35.77
N ALA A 170 -4.71 -27.71 35.12
CA ALA A 170 -6.00 -28.05 35.72
C ALA A 170 -6.19 -29.58 35.90
N LEU A 171 -5.70 -30.37 34.96
CA LEU A 171 -5.73 -31.83 35.04
C LEU A 171 -4.82 -32.35 36.16
N GLU A 172 -3.59 -31.83 36.27
CA GLU A 172 -2.63 -32.18 37.31
C GLU A 172 -3.17 -31.87 38.72
N ASN A 173 -3.84 -30.70 38.87
CA ASN A 173 -4.41 -30.29 40.14
C ASN A 173 -5.76 -30.90 40.47
N ARG A 174 -6.26 -31.86 39.67
CA ARG A 174 -7.55 -32.54 39.85
C ARG A 174 -8.74 -31.59 40.08
N GLN A 175 -8.70 -30.42 39.45
CA GLN A 175 -9.73 -29.36 39.60
C GLN A 175 -10.98 -29.60 38.72
N PHE A 176 -11.02 -30.64 37.92
CA PHE A 176 -12.22 -31.01 37.15
C PHE A 176 -13.13 -31.90 37.99
N VAL A 177 -14.24 -31.35 38.44
CA VAL A 177 -15.41 -32.13 38.89
C VAL A 177 -16.29 -32.29 37.64
N ILE A 178 -16.34 -33.51 37.10
CA ILE A 178 -17.28 -33.87 36.04
C ILE A 178 -18.63 -34.13 36.75
N TYR A 179 -19.64 -33.29 36.51
CA TYR A 179 -21.02 -33.53 36.89
C TYR A 179 -21.73 -34.33 35.79
#